data_2e4478d6f95e98d5fe263b311a317d72
#
_entry.id   2e4478d6f95e98d5fe263b311a317d72
#
_cell.length_a   1.000
_cell.length_b   1.000
_cell.length_c   1.000
_cell.angle_alpha   90.00
_cell.angle_beta   90.00
_cell.angle_gamma   90.00
#
_symmetry.space_group_name_H-M   'P 1'
#
loop_
_entity.id
_entity.type
_entity.pdbx_description
1 polymer ?
#
loop_
_entity_poly.entity_id
_entity_poly.type
_entity_poly.pdbx_seq_one_letter_code
_entity_poly.pdbx_strand_id
1 'polypeptide(L)' 'MSEKKTVRVTQVASGNGKKPGQQETLIGLGLNKINRSRELEDTPAVRGMIRKVAHLIKVEG' A
#
# COMPACT_ATOMS: atom_id res chain seq x y z
N MET A 1 -1.31 27.22 0.22
CA MET A 1 -0.99 26.29 0.78
C MET A 1 -1.49 25.09 0.37
N SER A 2 -0.87 24.25 0.24
CA SER A 2 -1.20 23.09 -0.22
C SER A 2 -1.51 22.19 0.84
N GLU A 3 -2.59 21.57 0.85
CA GLU A 3 -2.82 20.61 1.76
C GLU A 3 -2.47 19.35 1.18
N LYS A 4 -1.60 18.63 1.77
CA LYS A 4 -1.21 17.34 1.31
C LYS A 4 -2.20 16.35 1.83
N LYS A 5 -2.84 15.63 0.94
CA LYS A 5 -3.72 14.57 1.34
C LYS A 5 -2.91 13.31 1.51
N THR A 6 -3.23 12.54 2.51
CA THR A 6 -2.55 11.29 2.76
C THR A 6 -3.58 10.18 2.81
N VAL A 7 -3.12 8.95 2.57
CA VAL A 7 -3.95 7.77 2.68
C VAL A 7 -3.24 6.82 3.63
N ARG A 8 -4.02 6.13 4.43
CA ARG A 8 -3.46 5.13 5.32
C ARG A 8 -3.77 3.77 4.74
N VAL A 9 -2.75 2.95 4.62
CA VAL A 9 -2.92 1.60 4.09
C VAL A 9 -2.46 0.62 5.16
N THR A 10 -3.18 -0.46 5.28
CA THR A 10 -2.86 -1.51 6.24
C THR A 10 -2.83 -2.83 5.50
N GLN A 11 -1.77 -3.56 5.66
CA GLN A 11 -1.68 -4.86 5.01
C GLN A 11 -2.52 -5.87 5.78
N VAL A 12 -3.48 -6.48 5.10
CA VAL A 12 -4.36 -7.44 5.75
C VAL A 12 -4.09 -8.86 5.29
N ALA A 13 -3.28 -9.03 4.25
CA ALA A 13 -2.95 -10.36 3.75
C ALA A 13 -1.51 -10.38 3.32
N SER A 14 -0.90 -11.56 3.34
CA SER A 14 0.51 -11.70 2.98
C SER A 14 0.68 -11.53 1.49
N GLY A 15 1.72 -10.82 1.12
CA GLY A 15 2.13 -10.72 -0.27
C GLY A 15 2.95 -11.86 -0.79
N ASN A 16 3.22 -12.88 0.07
CA ASN A 16 4.03 -13.97 -0.23
C ASN A 16 3.30 -14.85 -1.11
N GLY A 17 3.05 -14.56 -2.20
CA GLY A 17 2.27 -15.29 -3.03
C GLY A 17 2.88 -15.85 -4.21
N LYS A 18 2.09 -16.13 -5.18
CA LYS A 18 2.53 -16.73 -6.36
C LYS A 18 2.96 -15.74 -7.40
N LYS A 19 2.68 -14.47 -7.18
CA LYS A 19 3.05 -13.44 -8.15
C LYS A 19 4.14 -12.56 -7.60
N PRO A 20 5.26 -12.51 -8.23
CA PRO A 20 6.42 -11.79 -7.69
C PRO A 20 6.20 -10.31 -7.64
N GLY A 21 5.61 -9.62 -8.33
CA GLY A 21 5.56 -8.17 -8.27
C GLY A 21 4.81 -7.63 -7.07
N GLN A 22 3.95 -8.41 -6.44
CA GLN A 22 3.14 -7.91 -5.35
C GLN A 22 3.95 -7.62 -4.11
N GLN A 23 4.89 -8.49 -3.81
CA GLN A 23 5.70 -8.28 -2.62
C GLN A 23 6.57 -7.05 -2.77
N GLU A 24 7.10 -6.82 -3.96
CA GLU A 24 7.91 -5.64 -4.18
C GLU A 24 7.07 -4.38 -4.04
N THR A 25 5.83 -4.41 -4.51
CA THR A 25 4.96 -3.27 -4.37
C THR A 25 4.65 -3.00 -2.89
N LEU A 26 4.43 -4.03 -2.12
CA LEU A 26 4.19 -3.86 -0.69
C LEU A 26 5.41 -3.26 0.00
N ILE A 27 6.59 -3.71 -0.37
CA ILE A 27 7.80 -3.16 0.20
C ILE A 27 7.93 -1.69 -0.18
N GLY A 28 7.61 -1.36 -1.41
CA GLY A 28 7.64 0.03 -1.85
C GLY A 28 6.66 0.91 -1.10
N LEU A 29 5.56 0.33 -0.63
CA LEU A 29 4.62 1.06 0.19
C LEU A 29 5.01 1.07 1.67
N GLY A 30 6.04 0.34 2.03
CA GLY A 30 6.46 0.23 3.41
C GLY A 30 5.71 -0.83 4.19
N LEU A 31 5.02 -1.74 3.48
CA LEU A 31 4.21 -2.73 4.13
C LEU A 31 4.77 -4.09 3.81
N ASN A 32 5.55 -4.64 4.63
CA ASN A 32 6.06 -5.98 4.35
C ASN A 32 5.65 -6.98 5.43
N LYS A 33 4.69 -6.60 6.28
CA LYS A 33 4.18 -7.49 7.31
C LYS A 33 2.69 -7.29 7.44
N ILE A 34 1.99 -8.34 7.78
CA ILE A 34 0.56 -8.28 8.00
C ILE A 34 0.26 -7.39 9.21
N ASN A 35 -0.80 -6.66 9.11
CA ASN A 35 -1.25 -5.71 10.14
C ASN A 35 -0.36 -4.49 10.28
N ARG A 36 0.52 -4.27 9.32
CA ARG A 36 1.32 -3.08 9.35
C ARG A 36 0.59 -1.97 8.62
N SER A 37 0.56 -0.78 9.23
CA SER A 37 -0.09 0.38 8.64
C SER A 37 0.94 1.42 8.27
N ARG A 38 0.69 2.12 7.21
CA ARG A 38 1.56 3.23 6.80
C ARG A 38 0.69 4.35 6.25
N GLU A 39 1.13 5.55 6.50
CA GLU A 39 0.48 6.72 5.95
C GLU A 39 1.34 7.24 4.81
N LEU A 40 0.76 7.41 3.65
CA LEU A 40 1.48 7.79 2.45
C LEU A 40 0.80 8.98 1.82
N GLU A 41 1.54 9.72 1.03
CA GLU A 41 0.97 10.82 0.31
C GLU A 41 0.05 10.30 -0.78
N ASP A 42 -1.04 11.00 -0.99
CA ASP A 42 -2.01 10.60 -2.00
C ASP A 42 -1.54 11.12 -3.34
N THR A 43 -0.67 10.41 -3.98
CA THR A 43 -0.13 10.78 -5.28
C THR A 43 -0.51 9.72 -6.29
N PRO A 44 -0.48 10.04 -7.58
CA PRO A 44 -0.78 9.03 -8.58
C PRO A 44 0.13 7.81 -8.51
N ALA A 45 1.40 8.02 -8.17
CA ALA A 45 2.32 6.90 -8.06
C ALA A 45 1.91 5.97 -6.94
N VAL A 46 1.56 6.54 -5.78
CA VAL A 46 1.13 5.74 -4.65
C VAL A 46 -0.18 5.04 -4.97
N ARG A 47 -1.09 5.74 -5.62
CA ARG A 47 -2.36 5.12 -5.99
C ARG A 47 -2.16 3.96 -6.93
N GLY A 48 -1.21 4.08 -7.84
CA GLY A 48 -0.91 2.98 -8.75
C GLY A 48 -0.40 1.76 -8.03
N MET A 49 0.45 1.97 -7.03
CA MET A 49 0.94 0.84 -6.24
C MET A 49 -0.18 0.22 -5.40
N ILE A 50 -1.04 1.07 -4.85
CA ILE A 50 -2.15 0.57 -4.05
C ILE A 50 -3.07 -0.31 -4.91
N ARG A 51 -3.31 0.09 -6.14
CA ARG A 51 -4.18 -0.70 -7.00
C ARG A 51 -3.63 -2.09 -7.26
N LYS A 52 -2.33 -2.20 -7.37
CA LYS A 52 -1.73 -3.50 -7.64
C LYS A 52 -1.91 -4.48 -6.50
N VAL A 53 -1.99 -3.98 -5.29
CA VAL A 53 -2.10 -4.84 -4.12
C VAL A 53 -3.36 -4.55 -3.32
N ALA A 54 -4.37 -3.98 -3.96
CA ALA A 54 -5.58 -3.60 -3.25
C ALA A 54 -6.25 -4.78 -2.56
N HIS A 55 -6.12 -5.95 -3.13
CA HIS A 55 -6.71 -7.15 -2.54
C HIS A 55 -5.95 -7.63 -1.31
N LEU A 56 -4.79 -7.08 -1.05
CA LEU A 56 -3.98 -7.46 0.10
C LEU A 56 -3.96 -6.40 1.18
N ILE A 57 -4.50 -5.23 0.91
CA ILE A 57 -4.43 -4.13 1.85
C ILE A 57 -5.78 -3.48 2.00
N LYS A 58 -5.90 -2.72 3.08
CA LYS A 58 -7.08 -1.93 3.33
C LYS A 58 -6.68 -0.47 3.28
N VAL A 59 -7.42 0.34 2.56
CA VAL A 59 -7.09 1.74 2.40
C VAL A 59 -8.09 2.57 3.19
N GLU A 60 -7.60 3.46 3.99
CA GLU A 60 -8.41 4.39 4.74
C GLU A 60 -7.95 5.79 4.43
N GLY A 61 -8.87 6.66 4.26
CA GLY A 61 -8.48 8.02 4.01
C GLY A 61 -9.35 8.77 3.09
#